data_d0fc835ddc9957d65e9988809613e56f
#
_entry.id   d0fc835ddc9957d65e9988809613e56f
#
_cell.length_a   1.000
_cell.length_b   1.000
_cell.length_c   1.000
_cell.angle_alpha   90.00
_cell.angle_beta   90.00
_cell.angle_gamma   90.00
#
_symmetry.space_group_name_H-M   'P 1'
#
loop_
_entity.id
_entity.type
_entity.pdbx_description
1 polymer ?
#
loop_
_entity_poly.entity_id
_entity_poly.type
_entity_poly.pdbx_seq_one_letter_code
_entity_poly.pdbx_strand_id
1 'polypeptide(L)'
;MRRLEGKNALVTGAMGGIGAAIARRLAAEGAAVALLDVADSAPLANELTARGDRALSVVGDVSDEADWTAAVRAVRDHLGPVDILVSTAYAVRVAPAHETSRQSWDHQLGVSLTGSFLGVRACLDDLRARSGAVVLISSVHALVGLPGRPAYAAAKGGLVALGRQLAVEYGPQIRVNTVLPGPILTAAWAEVSEEDRQRSVAETVAKRFGTPDEVAAAVAFLASPDAAYITGASLVVDGGWTAVKASA
;
A
#
# COMPACT_ATOMS: atom_id res chain seq x y z
N MET A 1 0.05 -8.50 -20.65
CA MET A 1 0.08 -7.15 -21.28
C MET A 1 0.98 -6.28 -20.40
N ARG A 2 2.01 -5.63 -20.97
CA ARG A 2 2.97 -4.81 -20.19
C ARG A 2 2.47 -3.35 -20.12
N ARG A 3 1.43 -3.11 -19.30
CA ARG A 3 0.76 -1.80 -19.18
C ARG A 3 1.62 -0.70 -18.55
N LEU A 4 2.70 -1.09 -17.84
CA LEU A 4 3.58 -0.20 -17.08
C LEU A 4 5.00 -0.15 -17.68
N GLU A 5 5.15 -0.51 -18.95
CA GLU A 5 6.44 -0.45 -19.65
C GLU A 5 7.04 0.97 -19.58
N GLY A 6 8.32 1.05 -19.19
CA GLY A 6 9.06 2.30 -19.06
C GLY A 6 8.65 3.18 -17.86
N LYS A 7 7.84 2.66 -16.92
CA LYS A 7 7.48 3.33 -15.67
C LYS A 7 8.42 2.92 -14.55
N ASN A 8 8.67 3.84 -13.62
CA ASN A 8 9.43 3.60 -12.39
C ASN A 8 8.48 3.67 -11.20
N ALA A 9 8.34 2.57 -10.48
CA ALA A 9 7.48 2.45 -9.31
C ALA A 9 8.31 2.41 -8.02
N LEU A 10 7.89 3.16 -7.00
CA LEU A 10 8.40 3.07 -5.64
C LEU A 10 7.32 2.44 -4.75
N VAL A 11 7.64 1.29 -4.16
CA VAL A 11 6.73 0.53 -3.29
C VAL A 11 7.29 0.52 -1.87
N THR A 12 6.52 1.01 -0.89
CA THR A 12 6.89 0.96 0.53
C THR A 12 6.31 -0.27 1.21
N GLY A 13 6.94 -0.74 2.30
CA GLY A 13 6.53 -1.98 2.95
C GLY A 13 6.67 -3.20 2.01
N ALA A 14 7.71 -3.16 1.18
CA ALA A 14 7.90 -4.09 0.06
C ALA A 14 8.20 -5.53 0.51
N MET A 15 8.63 -5.73 1.76
CA MET A 15 8.85 -7.07 2.33
C MET A 15 7.60 -7.68 2.94
N GLY A 16 6.51 -6.91 3.13
CA GLY A 16 5.21 -7.43 3.55
C GLY A 16 4.53 -8.23 2.43
N GLY A 17 3.61 -9.15 2.80
CA GLY A 17 2.94 -10.03 1.84
C GLY A 17 2.25 -9.28 0.69
N ILE A 18 1.50 -8.22 0.99
CA ILE A 18 0.84 -7.39 -0.03
C ILE A 18 1.88 -6.56 -0.80
N GLY A 19 2.85 -5.94 -0.12
CA GLY A 19 3.87 -5.11 -0.77
C GLY A 19 4.73 -5.90 -1.76
N ALA A 20 5.17 -7.10 -1.36
CA ALA A 20 5.94 -7.99 -2.23
C ALA A 20 5.14 -8.45 -3.45
N ALA A 21 3.87 -8.78 -3.29
CA ALA A 21 2.99 -9.14 -4.41
C ALA A 21 2.77 -7.96 -5.37
N ILE A 22 2.59 -6.74 -4.83
CA ILE A 22 2.50 -5.52 -5.64
C ILE A 22 3.78 -5.32 -6.44
N ALA A 23 4.94 -5.41 -5.80
CA ALA A 23 6.24 -5.24 -6.46
C ALA A 23 6.40 -6.23 -7.62
N ARG A 24 6.13 -7.53 -7.37
CA ARG A 24 6.16 -8.57 -8.41
C ARG A 24 5.19 -8.29 -9.55
N ARG A 25 3.99 -7.82 -9.23
CA ARG A 25 2.97 -7.53 -10.24
C ARG A 25 3.36 -6.33 -11.10
N LEU A 26 3.83 -5.23 -10.51
CA LEU A 26 4.26 -4.05 -11.26
C LEU A 26 5.45 -4.37 -12.17
N ALA A 27 6.43 -5.15 -11.68
CA ALA A 27 7.56 -5.63 -12.47
C ALA A 27 7.09 -6.49 -13.66
N ALA A 28 6.22 -7.48 -13.43
CA ALA A 28 5.65 -8.32 -14.47
C ALA A 28 4.87 -7.52 -15.54
N GLU A 29 4.33 -6.35 -15.18
CA GLU A 29 3.68 -5.43 -16.10
C GLU A 29 4.64 -4.41 -16.76
N GLY A 30 5.95 -4.55 -16.51
CA GLY A 30 7.01 -3.80 -17.21
C GLY A 30 7.58 -2.60 -16.46
N ALA A 31 7.17 -2.34 -15.22
CA ALA A 31 7.76 -1.29 -14.43
C ALA A 31 9.13 -1.69 -13.90
N ALA A 32 10.06 -0.72 -13.80
CA ALA A 32 11.18 -0.83 -12.89
C ALA A 32 10.70 -0.54 -11.46
N VAL A 33 11.13 -1.33 -10.46
CA VAL A 33 10.55 -1.25 -9.12
C VAL A 33 11.61 -1.00 -8.06
N ALA A 34 11.46 0.09 -7.30
CA ALA A 34 12.21 0.34 -6.09
C ALA A 34 11.41 -0.17 -4.87
N LEU A 35 12.09 -0.89 -3.99
CA LEU A 35 11.55 -1.62 -2.85
C LEU A 35 12.03 -0.95 -1.57
N LEU A 36 11.21 -0.07 -0.99
CA LEU A 36 11.52 0.62 0.26
C LEU A 36 10.93 -0.13 1.45
N ASP A 37 11.78 -0.56 2.37
CA ASP A 37 11.38 -1.21 3.61
C ASP A 37 12.42 -0.94 4.71
N VAL A 38 12.02 -1.04 5.97
CA VAL A 38 12.97 -1.03 7.10
C VAL A 38 13.80 -2.32 7.16
N ALA A 39 13.27 -3.42 6.62
CA ALA A 39 13.99 -4.67 6.42
C ALA A 39 14.73 -4.65 5.08
N ASP A 40 15.81 -5.42 4.99
CA ASP A 40 16.55 -5.58 3.74
C ASP A 40 15.67 -6.24 2.66
N SER A 41 15.38 -5.50 1.60
CA SER A 41 14.59 -5.98 0.45
C SER A 41 15.44 -6.52 -0.71
N ALA A 42 16.76 -6.65 -0.54
CA ALA A 42 17.66 -7.22 -1.56
C ALA A 42 17.26 -8.62 -2.02
N PRO A 43 16.77 -9.54 -1.17
CA PRO A 43 16.32 -10.84 -1.65
C PRO A 43 15.21 -10.74 -2.72
N LEU A 44 14.23 -9.87 -2.53
CA LEU A 44 13.16 -9.63 -3.50
C LEU A 44 13.68 -8.91 -4.75
N ALA A 45 14.56 -7.92 -4.58
CA ALA A 45 15.18 -7.25 -5.73
C ALA A 45 15.97 -8.22 -6.60
N ASN A 46 16.73 -9.12 -5.98
CA ASN A 46 17.49 -10.16 -6.68
C ASN A 46 16.56 -11.17 -7.38
N GLU A 47 15.46 -11.58 -6.76
CA GLU A 47 14.44 -12.42 -7.40
C GLU A 47 13.92 -11.78 -8.69
N LEU A 48 13.54 -10.49 -8.64
CA LEU A 48 13.02 -9.76 -9.78
C LEU A 48 14.09 -9.61 -10.89
N THR A 49 15.31 -9.25 -10.49
CA THR A 49 16.43 -9.08 -11.43
C THR A 49 16.82 -10.39 -12.13
N ALA A 50 16.79 -11.52 -11.42
CA ALA A 50 17.03 -12.84 -12.00
C ALA A 50 15.98 -13.23 -13.08
N ARG A 51 14.81 -12.60 -13.05
CA ARG A 51 13.75 -12.76 -14.07
C ARG A 51 13.88 -11.79 -15.23
N GLY A 52 14.90 -10.92 -15.21
CA GLY A 52 15.12 -9.88 -16.22
C GLY A 52 14.41 -8.56 -15.95
N ASP A 53 13.76 -8.40 -14.79
CA ASP A 53 13.13 -7.16 -14.40
C ASP A 53 14.15 -6.18 -13.80
N ARG A 54 13.86 -4.88 -13.81
CA ARG A 54 14.68 -3.86 -13.15
C ARG A 54 14.17 -3.64 -11.73
N ALA A 55 14.99 -3.92 -10.74
CA ALA A 55 14.62 -3.75 -9.33
C ALA A 55 15.76 -3.11 -8.51
N LEU A 56 15.40 -2.32 -7.50
CA LEU A 56 16.31 -1.65 -6.58
C LEU A 56 15.83 -1.88 -5.14
N SER A 57 16.71 -2.38 -4.27
CA SER A 57 16.45 -2.43 -2.83
C SER A 57 16.86 -1.11 -2.18
N VAL A 58 16.01 -0.58 -1.32
CA VAL A 58 16.26 0.62 -0.51
C VAL A 58 15.83 0.33 0.92
N VAL A 59 16.74 0.49 1.87
CA VAL A 59 16.44 0.39 3.30
C VAL A 59 16.12 1.77 3.85
N GLY A 60 15.00 1.92 4.56
CA GLY A 60 14.61 3.18 5.19
C GLY A 60 13.27 3.10 5.90
N ASP A 61 13.08 3.99 6.88
CA ASP A 61 11.83 4.16 7.63
C ASP A 61 10.95 5.23 6.97
N VAL A 62 9.75 4.85 6.56
CA VAL A 62 8.77 5.78 5.95
C VAL A 62 8.32 6.90 6.89
N SER A 63 8.53 6.77 8.21
CA SER A 63 8.23 7.82 9.17
C SER A 63 9.33 8.90 9.28
N ASP A 64 10.48 8.70 8.62
CA ASP A 64 11.63 9.62 8.61
C ASP A 64 11.74 10.37 7.27
N GLU A 65 11.82 11.71 7.32
CA GLU A 65 11.95 12.55 6.12
C GLU A 65 13.32 12.42 5.44
N ALA A 66 14.40 12.17 6.22
CA ALA A 66 15.73 12.00 5.65
C ALA A 66 15.82 10.70 4.85
N ASP A 67 15.20 9.62 5.35
CA ASP A 67 15.12 8.35 4.65
C ASP A 67 14.32 8.47 3.34
N TRP A 68 13.23 9.24 3.32
CA TRP A 68 12.53 9.55 2.08
C TRP A 68 13.39 10.31 1.07
N THR A 69 14.14 11.30 1.53
CA THR A 69 15.07 12.07 0.68
C THR A 69 16.12 11.16 0.05
N ALA A 70 16.72 10.28 0.88
CA ALA A 70 17.71 9.32 0.42
C ALA A 70 17.10 8.28 -0.56
N ALA A 71 15.91 7.78 -0.25
CA ALA A 71 15.21 6.80 -1.09
C ALA A 71 14.88 7.36 -2.49
N VAL A 72 14.27 8.55 -2.57
CA VAL A 72 13.93 9.17 -3.85
C VAL A 72 15.18 9.47 -4.67
N ARG A 73 16.25 9.94 -4.02
CA ARG A 73 17.54 10.13 -4.69
C ARG A 73 18.09 8.83 -5.27
N ALA A 74 18.12 7.76 -4.48
CA ALA A 74 18.57 6.44 -4.96
C ALA A 74 17.74 5.93 -6.15
N VAL A 75 16.42 6.12 -6.11
CA VAL A 75 15.53 5.76 -7.23
C VAL A 75 15.87 6.55 -8.48
N ARG A 76 16.03 7.88 -8.36
CA ARG A 76 16.40 8.76 -9.50
C ARG A 76 17.72 8.35 -10.12
N ASP A 77 18.73 8.05 -9.29
CA ASP A 77 20.08 7.70 -9.73
C ASP A 77 20.14 6.34 -10.47
N HIS A 78 19.31 5.37 -10.08
CA HIS A 78 19.40 3.99 -10.61
C HIS A 78 18.28 3.62 -11.58
N LEU A 79 17.08 4.13 -11.38
CA LEU A 79 15.91 3.77 -12.19
C LEU A 79 15.40 4.96 -13.02
N GLY A 80 15.56 6.18 -12.52
CA GLY A 80 15.00 7.40 -13.07
C GLY A 80 13.87 7.98 -12.21
N PRO A 81 13.21 9.06 -12.65
CA PRO A 81 12.18 9.72 -11.87
C PRO A 81 10.99 8.79 -11.55
N VAL A 82 10.35 8.99 -10.39
CA VAL A 82 9.23 8.20 -9.92
C VAL A 82 7.96 8.52 -10.71
N ASP A 83 7.41 7.52 -11.40
CA ASP A 83 6.10 7.61 -12.09
C ASP A 83 4.96 7.13 -11.18
N ILE A 84 5.22 6.16 -10.31
CA ILE A 84 4.20 5.48 -9.50
C ILE A 84 4.70 5.39 -8.05
N LEU A 85 3.90 5.88 -7.11
CA LEU A 85 4.13 5.64 -5.68
C LEU A 85 3.03 4.72 -5.13
N VAL A 86 3.44 3.59 -4.53
CA VAL A 86 2.53 2.71 -3.80
C VAL A 86 2.91 2.70 -2.33
N SER A 87 2.06 3.30 -1.49
CA SER A 87 2.28 3.38 -0.05
C SER A 87 1.58 2.22 0.65
N THR A 88 2.37 1.19 1.02
CA THR A 88 1.87 -0.07 1.63
C THR A 88 2.36 -0.25 3.07
N ALA A 89 3.44 0.42 3.48
CA ALA A 89 4.00 0.32 4.82
C ALA A 89 2.95 0.61 5.91
N TYR A 90 2.96 -0.18 6.96
CA TYR A 90 2.06 0.01 8.09
C TYR A 90 2.68 -0.53 9.38
N ALA A 91 2.22 0.00 10.51
CA ALA A 91 2.44 -0.54 11.83
C ALA A 91 1.09 -0.79 12.50
N VAL A 92 0.99 -1.90 13.23
CA VAL A 92 -0.20 -2.25 14.02
C VAL A 92 0.22 -2.89 15.34
N ARG A 93 -0.40 -2.44 16.41
CA ARG A 93 -0.38 -3.10 17.72
C ARG A 93 -1.82 -3.26 18.18
N VAL A 94 -2.19 -4.49 18.47
CA VAL A 94 -3.55 -4.81 18.93
C VAL A 94 -3.62 -4.51 20.44
N ALA A 95 -4.41 -3.49 20.79
CA ALA A 95 -4.73 -3.13 22.18
C ALA A 95 -5.99 -2.24 22.16
N PRO A 96 -6.90 -2.34 23.14
CA PRO A 96 -8.04 -1.44 23.25
C PRO A 96 -7.57 0.01 23.51
N ALA A 97 -8.44 0.99 23.23
CA ALA A 97 -8.05 2.40 23.26
C ALA A 97 -7.48 2.86 24.60
N HIS A 98 -8.02 2.38 25.72
CA HIS A 98 -7.56 2.75 27.08
C HIS A 98 -6.21 2.11 27.47
N GLU A 99 -5.75 1.09 26.74
CA GLU A 99 -4.45 0.44 26.93
C GLU A 99 -3.43 0.87 25.85
N THR A 100 -3.85 1.60 24.83
CA THR A 100 -2.96 2.10 23.79
C THR A 100 -2.17 3.29 24.31
N SER A 101 -0.87 3.12 24.51
CA SER A 101 0.00 4.21 24.95
C SER A 101 0.12 5.29 23.87
N ARG A 102 0.42 6.53 24.27
CA ARG A 102 0.67 7.64 23.37
C ARG A 102 1.80 7.28 22.38
N GLN A 103 2.87 6.68 22.86
CA GLN A 103 3.99 6.25 22.00
C GLN A 103 3.56 5.24 20.95
N SER A 104 2.76 4.22 21.33
CA SER A 104 2.24 3.24 20.37
C SER A 104 1.30 3.86 19.36
N TRP A 105 0.45 4.79 19.79
CA TRP A 105 -0.42 5.57 18.92
C TRP A 105 0.39 6.37 17.89
N ASP A 106 1.34 7.18 18.35
CA ASP A 106 2.15 8.04 17.50
C ASP A 106 2.99 7.24 16.49
N HIS A 107 3.58 6.10 16.93
CA HIS A 107 4.31 5.21 16.02
C HIS A 107 3.42 4.63 14.92
N GLN A 108 2.24 4.12 15.27
CA GLN A 108 1.32 3.55 14.27
C GLN A 108 0.83 4.59 13.26
N LEU A 109 0.51 5.82 13.71
CA LEU A 109 0.16 6.93 12.82
C LEU A 109 1.37 7.40 12.02
N GLY A 110 2.55 7.48 12.63
CA GLY A 110 3.81 7.84 11.99
C GLY A 110 4.08 6.99 10.76
N VAL A 111 4.10 5.67 10.94
CA VAL A 111 4.36 4.73 9.85
C VAL A 111 3.19 4.68 8.86
N SER A 112 1.95 4.48 9.35
CA SER A 112 0.83 4.11 8.47
C SER A 112 0.16 5.28 7.77
N LEU A 113 0.25 6.51 8.29
CA LEU A 113 -0.40 7.70 7.72
C LEU A 113 0.61 8.78 7.38
N THR A 114 1.41 9.23 8.35
CA THR A 114 2.39 10.30 8.12
C THR A 114 3.42 9.87 7.07
N GLY A 115 3.90 8.63 7.11
CA GLY A 115 4.80 8.07 6.11
C GLY A 115 4.25 8.15 4.67
N SER A 116 2.95 7.92 4.49
CA SER A 116 2.31 8.07 3.17
C SER A 116 2.30 9.54 2.70
N PHE A 117 2.01 10.47 3.61
CA PHE A 117 2.08 11.91 3.33
C PHE A 117 3.50 12.33 2.95
N LEU A 118 4.51 11.92 3.74
CA LEU A 118 5.92 12.20 3.47
C LEU A 118 6.37 11.66 2.12
N GLY A 119 5.93 10.45 1.77
CA GLY A 119 6.22 9.83 0.48
C GLY A 119 5.67 10.59 -0.71
N VAL A 120 4.42 11.04 -0.65
CA VAL A 120 3.84 11.87 -1.71
C VAL A 120 4.61 13.18 -1.84
N ARG A 121 4.94 13.82 -0.71
CA ARG A 121 5.72 15.07 -0.69
C ARG A 121 7.12 14.89 -1.29
N ALA A 122 7.81 13.81 -0.96
CA ALA A 122 9.16 13.51 -1.45
C ALA A 122 9.19 13.20 -2.97
N CYS A 123 8.14 12.53 -3.48
CA CYS A 123 8.03 12.16 -4.88
C CYS A 123 7.32 13.22 -5.75
N LEU A 124 6.86 14.34 -5.17
CA LEU A 124 5.91 15.25 -5.81
C LEU A 124 6.38 15.79 -7.16
N ASP A 125 7.62 16.26 -7.23
CA ASP A 125 8.16 16.86 -8.46
C ASP A 125 8.24 15.83 -9.60
N ASP A 126 8.67 14.61 -9.29
CA ASP A 126 8.72 13.52 -10.26
C ASP A 126 7.32 13.14 -10.73
N LEU A 127 6.40 12.92 -9.79
CA LEU A 127 5.02 12.56 -10.09
C LEU A 127 4.33 13.61 -10.96
N ARG A 128 4.55 14.91 -10.70
CA ARG A 128 4.03 15.99 -11.53
C ARG A 128 4.62 15.98 -12.94
N ALA A 129 5.94 15.88 -13.06
CA ALA A 129 6.64 15.89 -14.35
C ALA A 129 6.28 14.66 -15.22
N ARG A 130 5.88 13.56 -14.58
CA ARG A 130 5.62 12.28 -15.23
C ARG A 130 4.13 11.95 -15.41
N SER A 131 3.21 12.87 -15.04
CA SER A 131 1.76 12.60 -14.95
C SER A 131 1.48 11.31 -14.19
N GLY A 132 2.02 11.26 -12.97
CA GLY A 132 2.18 10.04 -12.17
C GLY A 132 0.90 9.55 -11.52
N ALA A 133 1.02 8.41 -10.84
CA ALA A 133 -0.05 7.81 -10.07
C ALA A 133 0.40 7.47 -8.63
N VAL A 134 -0.45 7.75 -7.67
CA VAL A 134 -0.29 7.36 -6.26
C VAL A 134 -1.38 6.37 -5.90
N VAL A 135 -1.00 5.24 -5.29
CA VAL A 135 -1.93 4.27 -4.73
C VAL A 135 -1.63 4.08 -3.25
N LEU A 136 -2.58 4.48 -2.40
CA LEU A 136 -2.49 4.34 -0.94
C LEU A 136 -3.17 3.03 -0.52
N ILE A 137 -2.47 2.20 0.26
CA ILE A 137 -3.05 0.95 0.77
C ILE A 137 -3.65 1.20 2.15
N SER A 138 -4.95 1.39 2.18
CA SER A 138 -5.76 1.52 3.38
C SER A 138 -6.17 0.12 3.90
N SER A 139 -7.38 -0.03 4.37
CA SER A 139 -8.00 -1.27 4.85
C SER A 139 -9.51 -1.08 4.96
N VAL A 140 -10.28 -2.16 4.99
CA VAL A 140 -11.69 -2.14 5.40
C VAL A 140 -11.89 -1.59 6.82
N HIS A 141 -10.86 -1.57 7.66
CA HIS A 141 -10.87 -0.88 8.96
C HIS A 141 -11.07 0.65 8.86
N ALA A 142 -10.96 1.23 7.67
CA ALA A 142 -11.36 2.61 7.41
C ALA A 142 -12.90 2.80 7.38
N LEU A 143 -13.65 1.72 7.19
CA LEU A 143 -15.11 1.71 7.03
C LEU A 143 -15.83 1.09 8.22
N VAL A 144 -15.22 0.10 8.86
CA VAL A 144 -15.80 -0.67 9.97
C VAL A 144 -14.81 -0.80 11.12
N GLY A 145 -15.32 -0.75 12.35
CA GLY A 145 -14.52 -0.92 13.56
C GLY A 145 -14.35 -2.38 13.92
N LEU A 146 -13.13 -2.77 14.31
CA LEU A 146 -12.83 -4.03 14.96
C LEU A 146 -12.15 -3.76 16.31
N PRO A 147 -12.41 -4.57 17.34
CA PRO A 147 -11.83 -4.38 18.65
C PRO A 147 -10.29 -4.36 18.63
N GLY A 148 -9.70 -3.55 19.50
CA GLY A 148 -8.25 -3.53 19.74
C GLY A 148 -7.41 -2.85 18.64
N ARG A 149 -8.00 -2.06 17.74
CA ARG A 149 -7.25 -1.44 16.62
C ARG A 149 -7.49 0.06 16.44
N PRO A 150 -7.51 0.87 17.53
CA PRO A 150 -7.92 2.28 17.43
C PRO A 150 -6.97 3.11 16.56
N ALA A 151 -5.65 3.01 16.75
CA ALA A 151 -4.67 3.76 15.97
C ALA A 151 -4.62 3.31 14.50
N TYR A 152 -4.70 2.00 14.27
CA TYR A 152 -4.72 1.45 12.92
C TYR A 152 -5.96 1.92 12.14
N ALA A 153 -7.15 1.84 12.74
CA ALA A 153 -8.39 2.30 12.11
C ALA A 153 -8.33 3.81 11.81
N ALA A 154 -7.83 4.63 12.76
CA ALA A 154 -7.64 6.06 12.55
C ALA A 154 -6.67 6.34 11.38
N ALA A 155 -5.52 5.64 11.32
CA ALA A 155 -4.57 5.79 10.22
C ALA A 155 -5.19 5.40 8.88
N LYS A 156 -5.88 4.24 8.82
CA LYS A 156 -6.47 3.74 7.57
C LYS A 156 -7.67 4.59 7.12
N GLY A 157 -8.47 5.13 8.04
CA GLY A 157 -9.48 6.14 7.74
C GLY A 157 -8.86 7.45 7.23
N GLY A 158 -7.76 7.88 7.87
CA GLY A 158 -6.98 9.04 7.46
C GLY A 158 -6.44 8.91 6.03
N LEU A 159 -5.98 7.72 5.61
CA LEU A 159 -5.51 7.49 4.23
C LEU A 159 -6.62 7.67 3.19
N VAL A 160 -7.86 7.28 3.51
CA VAL A 160 -9.01 7.48 2.60
C VAL A 160 -9.31 8.97 2.42
N ALA A 161 -9.27 9.75 3.51
CA ALA A 161 -9.45 11.19 3.47
C ALA A 161 -8.28 11.89 2.75
N LEU A 162 -7.04 11.51 3.07
CA LEU A 162 -5.83 12.03 2.46
C LEU A 162 -5.82 11.77 0.94
N GLY A 163 -6.18 10.55 0.51
CA GLY A 163 -6.23 10.21 -0.91
C GLY A 163 -7.15 11.10 -1.71
N ARG A 164 -8.34 11.42 -1.17
CA ARG A 164 -9.28 12.37 -1.80
C ARG A 164 -8.72 13.79 -1.85
N GLN A 165 -8.12 14.25 -0.75
CA GLN A 165 -7.52 15.58 -0.68
C GLN A 165 -6.40 15.74 -1.70
N LEU A 166 -5.47 14.79 -1.77
CA LEU A 166 -4.34 14.83 -2.70
C LEU A 166 -4.79 14.74 -4.16
N ALA A 167 -5.84 13.97 -4.45
CA ALA A 167 -6.42 13.90 -5.80
C ALA A 167 -6.95 15.25 -6.28
N VAL A 168 -7.59 16.02 -5.40
CA VAL A 168 -8.09 17.38 -5.70
C VAL A 168 -6.94 18.38 -5.81
N GLU A 169 -5.95 18.28 -4.91
CA GLU A 169 -4.86 19.24 -4.82
C GLU A 169 -3.86 19.11 -5.98
N TYR A 170 -3.60 17.90 -6.46
CA TYR A 170 -2.57 17.63 -7.46
C TYR A 170 -3.13 17.22 -8.84
N GLY A 171 -4.43 17.07 -8.99
CA GLY A 171 -5.05 16.91 -10.30
C GLY A 171 -4.93 18.17 -11.18
N PRO A 172 -4.86 18.04 -12.49
CA PRO A 172 -4.91 16.81 -13.27
C PRO A 172 -3.55 16.09 -13.45
N GLN A 173 -2.46 16.62 -12.90
CA GLN A 173 -1.11 16.08 -13.15
C GLN A 173 -0.88 14.72 -12.45
N ILE A 174 -1.50 14.50 -11.29
CA ILE A 174 -1.30 13.27 -10.51
C ILE A 174 -2.67 12.65 -10.20
N ARG A 175 -2.81 11.36 -10.46
CA ARG A 175 -3.95 10.59 -9.99
C ARG A 175 -3.64 9.96 -8.63
N VAL A 176 -4.54 10.09 -7.68
CA VAL A 176 -4.38 9.51 -6.34
C VAL A 176 -5.60 8.67 -6.00
N ASN A 177 -5.39 7.38 -5.74
CA ASN A 177 -6.46 6.46 -5.38
C ASN A 177 -6.07 5.63 -4.14
N THR A 178 -7.07 5.07 -3.49
CA THR A 178 -6.90 4.27 -2.28
C THR A 178 -7.47 2.87 -2.50
N VAL A 179 -6.73 1.83 -2.11
CA VAL A 179 -7.22 0.44 -2.09
C VAL A 179 -7.50 0.05 -0.64
N LEU A 180 -8.63 -0.59 -0.40
CA LEU A 180 -9.06 -1.04 0.93
C LEU A 180 -9.17 -2.57 0.93
N PRO A 181 -8.09 -3.29 1.26
CA PRO A 181 -8.13 -4.74 1.39
C PRO A 181 -8.97 -5.19 2.58
N GLY A 182 -9.67 -6.30 2.42
CA GLY A 182 -10.30 -7.08 3.49
C GLY A 182 -9.37 -8.13 4.10
N PRO A 183 -9.90 -9.29 4.50
CA PRO A 183 -9.11 -10.41 5.00
C PRO A 183 -8.24 -11.02 3.88
N ILE A 184 -6.95 -10.65 3.84
CA ILE A 184 -5.97 -11.14 2.86
C ILE A 184 -5.01 -12.10 3.56
N LEU A 185 -4.86 -13.30 3.03
CA LEU A 185 -3.97 -14.32 3.61
C LEU A 185 -2.50 -13.92 3.44
N THR A 186 -1.90 -13.50 4.54
CA THR A 186 -0.48 -13.12 4.64
C THR A 186 0.13 -13.72 5.90
N ALA A 187 1.42 -13.54 6.14
CA ALA A 187 2.08 -13.95 7.36
C ALA A 187 1.44 -13.37 8.64
N ALA A 188 0.74 -12.24 8.54
CA ALA A 188 0.01 -11.65 9.67
C ALA A 188 -1.09 -12.57 10.25
N TRP A 189 -1.51 -13.59 9.52
CA TRP A 189 -2.48 -14.59 9.97
C TRP A 189 -1.82 -15.82 10.61
N ALA A 190 -0.48 -15.92 10.63
CA ALA A 190 0.22 -17.11 11.13
C ALA A 190 -0.10 -17.40 12.60
N GLU A 191 -0.23 -16.35 13.42
CA GLU A 191 -0.52 -16.46 14.86
C GLU A 191 -2.02 -16.39 15.20
N VAL A 192 -2.90 -16.23 14.19
CA VAL A 192 -4.35 -16.21 14.39
C VAL A 192 -4.86 -17.65 14.45
N SER A 193 -5.75 -17.93 15.43
CA SER A 193 -6.35 -19.25 15.59
C SER A 193 -7.11 -19.70 14.35
N GLU A 194 -7.19 -21.01 14.13
CA GLU A 194 -7.96 -21.55 12.98
C GLU A 194 -9.45 -21.18 13.07
N GLU A 195 -10.01 -21.14 14.28
CA GLU A 195 -11.40 -20.72 14.52
C GLU A 195 -11.62 -19.26 14.06
N ASP A 196 -10.73 -18.34 14.43
CA ASP A 196 -10.85 -16.93 14.03
C ASP A 196 -10.61 -16.74 12.53
N ARG A 197 -9.73 -17.55 11.92
CA ARG A 197 -9.55 -17.58 10.46
C ARG A 197 -10.84 -18.01 9.77
N GLN A 198 -11.46 -19.10 10.22
CA GLN A 198 -12.71 -19.59 9.67
C GLN A 198 -13.85 -18.59 9.87
N ARG A 199 -13.92 -17.93 11.03
CA ARG A 199 -14.88 -16.84 11.28
C ARG A 199 -14.71 -15.71 10.28
N SER A 200 -13.47 -15.24 10.08
CA SER A 200 -13.18 -14.17 9.11
C SER A 200 -13.56 -14.55 7.68
N VAL A 201 -13.34 -15.81 7.29
CA VAL A 201 -13.74 -16.33 5.98
C VAL A 201 -15.27 -16.41 5.87
N ALA A 202 -15.94 -16.89 6.91
CA ALA A 202 -17.41 -17.03 6.93
C ALA A 202 -18.14 -15.68 6.78
N GLU A 203 -17.51 -14.59 7.20
CA GLU A 203 -18.03 -13.22 7.07
C GLU A 203 -17.89 -12.66 5.64
N THR A 204 -17.04 -13.24 4.77
CA THR A 204 -16.94 -12.81 3.38
C THR A 204 -18.03 -13.42 2.51
N VAL A 205 -18.46 -12.71 1.45
CA VAL A 205 -19.34 -13.29 0.41
C VAL A 205 -18.58 -14.35 -0.40
N ALA A 206 -17.29 -14.11 -0.65
CA ALA A 206 -16.44 -15.01 -1.41
C ALA A 206 -16.12 -16.33 -0.68
N LYS A 207 -16.41 -16.44 0.64
CA LYS A 207 -16.16 -17.61 1.50
C LYS A 207 -14.70 -18.11 1.48
N ARG A 208 -13.78 -17.21 1.31
CA ARG A 208 -12.33 -17.45 1.37
C ARG A 208 -11.58 -16.18 1.73
N PHE A 209 -10.32 -16.33 2.13
CA PHE A 209 -9.39 -15.22 2.13
C PHE A 209 -9.12 -14.72 0.71
N GLY A 210 -8.89 -13.42 0.58
CA GLY A 210 -8.23 -12.87 -0.58
C GLY A 210 -6.74 -13.23 -0.58
N THR A 211 -6.10 -13.13 -1.73
CA THR A 211 -4.66 -13.29 -1.87
C THR A 211 -3.97 -11.93 -2.04
N PRO A 212 -2.68 -11.81 -1.68
CA PRO A 212 -1.89 -10.62 -2.01
C PRO A 212 -1.92 -10.25 -3.49
N ASP A 213 -1.96 -11.25 -4.38
CA ASP A 213 -2.00 -11.04 -5.83
C ASP A 213 -3.31 -10.39 -6.30
N GLU A 214 -4.44 -10.67 -5.65
CA GLU A 214 -5.72 -10.02 -5.96
C GLU A 214 -5.69 -8.53 -5.61
N VAL A 215 -5.04 -8.16 -4.50
CA VAL A 215 -4.79 -6.75 -4.15
C VAL A 215 -3.82 -6.12 -5.13
N ALA A 216 -2.74 -6.83 -5.48
CA ALA A 216 -1.73 -6.35 -6.43
C ALA A 216 -2.32 -6.09 -7.82
N ALA A 217 -3.29 -6.90 -8.26
CA ALA A 217 -4.01 -6.69 -9.51
C ALA A 217 -4.80 -5.37 -9.52
N ALA A 218 -5.50 -5.06 -8.42
CA ALA A 218 -6.22 -3.79 -8.27
C ALA A 218 -5.25 -2.59 -8.25
N VAL A 219 -4.12 -2.70 -7.56
CA VAL A 219 -3.08 -1.67 -7.52
C VAL A 219 -2.49 -1.42 -8.91
N ALA A 220 -2.12 -2.49 -9.63
CA ALA A 220 -1.58 -2.36 -10.98
C ALA A 220 -2.57 -1.73 -11.96
N PHE A 221 -3.87 -2.05 -11.85
CA PHE A 221 -4.92 -1.38 -12.61
C PHE A 221 -4.97 0.13 -12.30
N LEU A 222 -5.05 0.52 -11.02
CA LEU A 222 -5.13 1.93 -10.63
C LEU A 222 -3.86 2.72 -10.99
N ALA A 223 -2.70 2.08 -11.00
CA ALA A 223 -1.44 2.68 -11.43
C ALA A 223 -1.33 2.83 -12.95
N SER A 224 -2.07 2.06 -13.72
CA SER A 224 -1.97 1.98 -15.18
C SER A 224 -2.77 3.07 -15.92
N PRO A 225 -2.53 3.26 -17.24
CA PRO A 225 -3.34 4.12 -18.09
C PRO A 225 -4.82 3.69 -18.20
N ASP A 226 -5.15 2.43 -17.92
CA ASP A 226 -6.54 1.93 -17.92
C ASP A 226 -7.41 2.63 -16.87
N ALA A 227 -6.78 3.21 -15.83
CA ALA A 227 -7.43 4.01 -14.79
C ALA A 227 -7.29 5.53 -15.01
N ALA A 228 -7.08 5.99 -16.25
CA ALA A 228 -6.81 7.40 -16.56
C ALA A 228 -7.91 8.37 -16.07
N TYR A 229 -9.14 7.93 -15.98
CA TYR A 229 -10.27 8.75 -15.49
C TYR A 229 -10.68 8.41 -14.03
N ILE A 230 -9.81 7.71 -13.29
CA ILE A 230 -10.04 7.32 -11.88
C ILE A 230 -9.04 8.06 -11.01
N THR A 231 -9.53 9.01 -10.19
CA THR A 231 -8.77 9.71 -9.15
C THR A 231 -9.67 10.04 -7.97
N GLY A 232 -9.15 10.06 -6.75
CA GLY A 232 -9.90 10.26 -5.52
C GLY A 232 -10.78 9.07 -5.10
N ALA A 233 -10.70 7.95 -5.83
CA ALA A 233 -11.50 6.78 -5.57
C ALA A 233 -10.95 5.94 -4.41
N SER A 234 -11.87 5.23 -3.73
CA SER A 234 -11.57 4.20 -2.73
C SER A 234 -12.10 2.87 -3.25
N LEU A 235 -11.18 1.98 -3.65
CA LEU A 235 -11.52 0.67 -4.20
C LEU A 235 -11.43 -0.39 -3.10
N VAL A 236 -12.57 -0.97 -2.73
CA VAL A 236 -12.64 -2.07 -1.76
C VAL A 236 -12.31 -3.39 -2.45
N VAL A 237 -11.41 -4.18 -1.84
CA VAL A 237 -10.96 -5.50 -2.33
C VAL A 237 -11.04 -6.49 -1.15
N ASP A 238 -12.23 -6.94 -0.82
CA ASP A 238 -12.53 -7.60 0.46
C ASP A 238 -13.38 -8.87 0.35
N GLY A 239 -13.64 -9.35 -0.87
CA GLY A 239 -14.51 -10.50 -1.08
C GLY A 239 -15.95 -10.27 -0.62
N GLY A 240 -16.39 -9.02 -0.56
CA GLY A 240 -17.74 -8.62 -0.14
C GLY A 240 -17.93 -8.56 1.38
N TRP A 241 -16.85 -8.57 2.17
CA TRP A 241 -16.93 -8.55 3.63
C TRP A 241 -17.65 -7.32 4.17
N THR A 242 -17.39 -6.13 3.61
CA THR A 242 -18.07 -4.88 4.02
C THR A 242 -19.48 -4.73 3.42
N ALA A 243 -19.84 -5.53 2.43
CA ALA A 243 -21.15 -5.46 1.76
C ALA A 243 -22.21 -6.32 2.47
N VAL A 244 -21.77 -7.29 3.27
CA VAL A 244 -22.69 -8.20 3.98
C VAL A 244 -23.23 -7.53 5.22
N LYS A 245 -24.58 -7.57 5.37
CA LYS A 245 -25.25 -7.37 6.66
C LYS A 245 -25.81 -8.73 7.09
N ALA A 246 -25.32 -9.25 8.22
CA ALA A 246 -26.00 -10.38 8.85
C ALA A 246 -27.44 -9.95 9.22
N SER A 247 -28.43 -10.51 8.55
CA SER A 247 -29.82 -10.43 9.00
C SER A 247 -30.08 -11.64 9.89
N ALA A 248 -30.66 -11.42 11.05
CA ALA A 248 -31.19 -12.50 11.89
C ALA A 248 -32.28 -13.28 11.18
#